data_b8c23cb69d4250e24d5de8a5c70d144b
#
_entry.id   b8c23cb69d4250e24d5de8a5c70d144b
#
_cell.length_a   1.000
_cell.length_b   1.000
_cell.length_c   1.000
_cell.angle_alpha   90.00
_cell.angle_beta   90.00
_cell.angle_gamma   90.00
#
_symmetry.space_group_name_H-M   'P 1'
#
loop_
_entity.id
_entity.type
_entity.pdbx_description
1 polymer ?
#
loop_
_entity_poly.entity_id
_entity_poly.type
_entity_poly.pdbx_seq_one_letter_code
_entity_poly.pdbx_strand_id
1 'polypeptide(L)'
;MDYEHINGPDYNYYTVPALLEAGLEHRFIGKPLNFKPDFKEASVEVVNRTFLKADMPLAEVHQVHGADICQVRVGQLGTGWGLRSLGDYDGLVTEASDLALMVKIADCIPIILFDPVKKVFALVHSGWPGTLQSIGQKALEVMMSQYDVTPSNLLIAYGPALSMEDFQVQEDVYSRFQPFEASHPQAFKQEDEYHWLIDTKGINKERFLAMGVPLERQYDVAVSTKQALGCHSYRRDGREVYGLNAVVAYLKS
;
A
#
# COMPACT_ATOMS: atom_id res chain seq x y z
N MET A 1 0.51 5.43 19.61
CA MET A 1 1.12 4.57 18.57
C MET A 1 0.29 4.73 17.32
N ASP A 2 0.93 4.87 16.18
CA ASP A 2 0.26 5.12 14.90
C ASP A 2 -0.46 3.88 14.35
N TYR A 3 -0.20 2.71 14.89
CA TYR A 3 -0.76 1.44 14.44
C TYR A 3 -0.92 0.42 15.56
N GLU A 4 -1.74 -0.58 15.28
CA GLU A 4 -1.90 -1.78 16.12
C GLU A 4 -1.49 -3.03 15.35
N HIS A 5 -0.88 -3.99 16.04
CA HIS A 5 -0.58 -5.33 15.53
C HIS A 5 -1.53 -6.32 16.18
N ILE A 6 -2.30 -7.04 15.38
CA ILE A 6 -3.30 -7.99 15.83
C ILE A 6 -2.93 -9.40 15.38
N ASN A 7 -2.72 -10.29 16.36
CA ASN A 7 -2.56 -11.72 16.14
C ASN A 7 -3.95 -12.37 16.17
N GLY A 8 -4.62 -12.35 15.01
CA GLY A 8 -5.93 -12.94 14.87
C GLY A 8 -5.89 -14.48 14.83
N PRO A 9 -7.05 -15.14 14.96
CA PRO A 9 -7.12 -16.62 14.93
C PRO A 9 -6.78 -17.21 13.56
N ASP A 10 -7.05 -16.47 12.47
CA ASP A 10 -6.84 -16.93 11.10
C ASP A 10 -5.55 -16.37 10.49
N TYR A 11 -5.16 -15.12 10.84
CA TYR A 11 -3.96 -14.44 10.32
C TYR A 11 -3.54 -13.23 11.16
N ASN A 12 -2.29 -12.82 10.97
CA ASN A 12 -1.75 -11.59 11.55
C ASN A 12 -2.02 -10.41 10.64
N TYR A 13 -2.33 -9.26 11.23
CA TYR A 13 -2.48 -8.02 10.47
C TYR A 13 -2.12 -6.80 11.30
N TYR A 14 -1.86 -5.70 10.59
CA TYR A 14 -1.70 -4.37 11.18
C TYR A 14 -2.85 -3.48 10.75
N THR A 15 -3.19 -2.52 11.59
CA THR A 15 -4.22 -1.50 11.32
C THR A 15 -3.81 -0.16 11.90
N VAL A 16 -4.39 0.93 11.41
CA VAL A 16 -4.15 2.30 11.86
C VAL A 16 -5.44 2.85 12.46
N PRO A 17 -5.51 3.01 13.81
CA PRO A 17 -6.73 3.42 14.49
C PRO A 17 -7.38 4.70 13.92
N ALA A 18 -6.57 5.70 13.57
CA ALA A 18 -7.06 6.96 13.01
C ALA A 18 -7.89 6.78 11.73
N LEU A 19 -7.53 5.81 10.86
CA LEU A 19 -8.30 5.51 9.65
C LEU A 19 -9.59 4.76 9.98
N LEU A 20 -9.56 3.84 10.95
CA LEU A 20 -10.74 3.09 11.42
C LEU A 20 -11.79 4.03 12.03
N GLU A 21 -11.35 4.95 12.89
CA GLU A 21 -12.18 5.97 13.53
C GLU A 21 -12.80 6.94 12.50
N ALA A 22 -12.01 7.26 11.46
CA ALA A 22 -12.46 8.12 10.36
C ALA A 22 -13.40 7.41 9.37
N GLY A 23 -13.58 6.07 9.46
CA GLY A 23 -14.55 5.32 8.68
C GLY A 23 -13.98 4.50 7.51
N LEU A 24 -12.68 4.18 7.52
CA LEU A 24 -12.08 3.25 6.56
C LEU A 24 -11.67 1.96 7.27
N GLU A 25 -12.39 0.88 7.00
CA GLU A 25 -11.98 -0.47 7.41
C GLU A 25 -10.79 -0.91 6.55
N HIS A 26 -9.71 -1.36 7.21
CA HIS A 26 -8.53 -1.81 6.49
C HIS A 26 -7.69 -2.79 7.32
N ARG A 27 -6.95 -3.66 6.61
CA ARG A 27 -5.97 -4.57 7.20
C ARG A 27 -4.75 -4.68 6.30
N PHE A 28 -3.57 -4.52 6.87
CA PHE A 28 -2.31 -4.94 6.27
C PHE A 28 -2.05 -6.38 6.71
N ILE A 29 -2.36 -7.33 5.85
CA ILE A 29 -2.46 -8.76 6.15
C ILE A 29 -1.13 -9.45 5.87
N GLY A 30 -0.63 -10.19 6.87
CA GLY A 30 0.56 -11.02 6.79
C GLY A 30 0.26 -12.51 6.81
N LYS A 31 1.25 -13.28 7.30
CA LYS A 31 1.16 -14.75 7.44
C LYS A 31 0.06 -15.17 8.42
N PRO A 32 -0.49 -16.40 8.26
CA PRO A 32 -0.09 -17.42 7.28
C PRO A 32 -0.70 -17.26 5.89
N LEU A 33 -1.56 -16.24 5.65
CA LEU A 33 -2.17 -16.05 4.33
C LEU A 33 -1.09 -15.69 3.30
N ASN A 34 -1.28 -16.18 2.06
CA ASN A 34 -0.36 -15.91 0.96
C ASN A 34 -1.17 -15.58 -0.30
N PHE A 35 -0.91 -14.41 -0.88
CA PHE A 35 -1.67 -13.89 -2.03
C PHE A 35 -0.95 -14.11 -3.37
N LYS A 36 0.05 -15.00 -3.43
CA LYS A 36 0.58 -15.52 -4.70
C LYS A 36 -0.51 -16.30 -5.46
N PRO A 37 -0.44 -16.36 -6.80
CA PRO A 37 -1.50 -16.98 -7.62
C PRO A 37 -1.97 -18.34 -7.11
N ASP A 38 -1.06 -19.24 -6.76
CA ASP A 38 -1.36 -20.61 -6.33
C ASP A 38 -2.08 -20.70 -4.96
N PHE A 39 -2.01 -19.66 -4.15
CA PHE A 39 -2.57 -19.60 -2.79
C PHE A 39 -3.66 -18.54 -2.64
N LYS A 40 -3.82 -17.67 -3.63
CA LYS A 40 -4.62 -16.45 -3.53
C LYS A 40 -6.09 -16.74 -3.27
N GLU A 41 -6.70 -17.67 -3.96
CA GLU A 41 -8.13 -17.97 -3.82
C GLU A 41 -8.47 -18.38 -2.38
N ALA A 42 -7.71 -19.31 -1.79
CA ALA A 42 -7.92 -19.73 -0.41
C ALA A 42 -7.70 -18.57 0.59
N SER A 43 -6.69 -17.74 0.36
CA SER A 43 -6.41 -16.56 1.21
C SER A 43 -7.52 -15.52 1.11
N VAL A 44 -8.03 -15.25 -0.09
CA VAL A 44 -9.15 -14.32 -0.33
C VAL A 44 -10.44 -14.83 0.31
N GLU A 45 -10.71 -16.15 0.27
CA GLU A 45 -11.86 -16.74 0.94
C GLU A 45 -11.83 -16.54 2.47
N VAL A 46 -10.64 -16.69 3.08
CA VAL A 46 -10.45 -16.39 4.52
C VAL A 46 -10.73 -14.92 4.80
N VAL A 47 -10.19 -14.00 3.99
CA VAL A 47 -10.42 -12.55 4.14
C VAL A 47 -11.90 -12.21 4.00
N ASN A 48 -12.57 -12.79 3.01
CA ASN A 48 -14.01 -12.59 2.82
C ASN A 48 -14.80 -12.98 4.08
N ARG A 49 -14.57 -14.18 4.59
CA ARG A 49 -15.29 -14.70 5.76
C ARG A 49 -15.02 -13.92 7.04
N THR A 50 -13.82 -13.36 7.21
CA THR A 50 -13.36 -12.79 8.49
C THR A 50 -13.30 -11.27 8.53
N PHE A 51 -13.39 -10.61 7.39
CA PHE A 51 -13.20 -9.17 7.29
C PHE A 51 -14.21 -8.45 6.41
N LEU A 52 -14.57 -8.99 5.24
CA LEU A 52 -15.47 -8.31 4.32
C LEU A 52 -16.93 -8.44 4.77
N LYS A 53 -17.78 -7.53 4.31
CA LYS A 53 -19.24 -7.66 4.45
C LYS A 53 -19.76 -8.77 3.51
N ALA A 54 -20.89 -9.37 3.86
CA ALA A 54 -21.55 -10.34 2.99
C ALA A 54 -21.77 -9.76 1.57
N ASP A 55 -21.49 -10.57 0.56
CA ASP A 55 -21.64 -10.22 -0.86
C ASP A 55 -20.80 -9.03 -1.36
N MET A 56 -19.82 -8.55 -0.59
CA MET A 56 -18.94 -7.44 -1.00
C MET A 56 -17.92 -7.94 -2.03
N PRO A 57 -17.92 -7.39 -3.26
CA PRO A 57 -16.88 -7.70 -4.25
C PRO A 57 -15.53 -7.14 -3.82
N LEU A 58 -14.46 -7.84 -4.20
CA LEU A 58 -13.08 -7.45 -3.97
C LEU A 58 -12.38 -7.17 -5.30
N ALA A 59 -11.93 -5.94 -5.50
CA ALA A 59 -11.18 -5.54 -6.69
C ALA A 59 -9.67 -5.61 -6.44
N GLU A 60 -8.94 -6.19 -7.39
CA GLU A 60 -7.48 -6.18 -7.46
C GLU A 60 -6.98 -5.76 -8.83
N VAL A 61 -5.70 -5.51 -8.94
CA VAL A 61 -4.99 -5.24 -10.21
C VAL A 61 -3.83 -6.20 -10.41
N HIS A 62 -3.40 -6.37 -11.65
CA HIS A 62 -2.13 -6.97 -11.97
C HIS A 62 -1.04 -5.90 -11.83
N GLN A 63 -0.26 -5.98 -10.74
CA GLN A 63 0.75 -5.00 -10.40
C GLN A 63 2.01 -5.21 -11.25
N VAL A 64 2.43 -4.17 -11.96
CA VAL A 64 3.53 -4.20 -12.93
C VAL A 64 4.70 -3.28 -12.53
N HIS A 65 4.68 -2.76 -11.29
CA HIS A 65 5.62 -1.77 -10.76
C HIS A 65 5.63 -0.47 -11.57
N GLY A 66 4.48 -0.11 -12.13
CA GLY A 66 4.23 1.14 -12.84
C GLY A 66 3.75 2.26 -11.92
N ALA A 67 3.00 3.21 -12.51
CA ALA A 67 2.41 4.32 -11.76
C ALA A 67 1.02 4.70 -12.25
N ASP A 68 0.32 3.78 -12.90
CA ASP A 68 -1.05 3.99 -13.38
C ASP A 68 -2.07 3.64 -12.28
N ILE A 69 -3.12 4.46 -12.19
CA ILE A 69 -4.16 4.37 -11.18
C ILE A 69 -5.49 4.00 -11.83
N CYS A 70 -6.09 2.89 -11.39
CA CYS A 70 -7.41 2.46 -11.82
C CYS A 70 -8.50 3.10 -10.95
N GLN A 71 -9.45 3.80 -11.59
CA GLN A 71 -10.66 4.25 -10.92
C GLN A 71 -11.70 3.12 -10.93
N VAL A 72 -12.09 2.66 -9.74
CA VAL A 72 -13.01 1.53 -9.59
C VAL A 72 -14.41 2.02 -9.28
N ARG A 73 -15.39 1.68 -10.13
CA ARG A 73 -16.80 2.02 -9.95
C ARG A 73 -17.65 0.77 -9.83
N VAL A 74 -18.69 0.80 -9.00
CA VAL A 74 -19.57 -0.34 -8.71
C VAL A 74 -20.04 -1.07 -9.97
N GLY A 75 -20.52 -0.35 -10.98
CA GLY A 75 -21.04 -0.93 -12.22
C GLY A 75 -20.01 -1.74 -13.05
N GLN A 76 -18.73 -1.64 -12.74
CA GLN A 76 -17.65 -2.34 -13.47
C GLN A 76 -17.40 -3.76 -12.94
N LEU A 77 -17.84 -4.07 -11.72
CA LEU A 77 -17.47 -5.32 -11.03
C LEU A 77 -18.51 -6.43 -11.15
N GLY A 78 -19.69 -6.14 -11.69
CA GLY A 78 -20.83 -7.07 -11.63
C GLY A 78 -21.42 -7.15 -10.21
N THR A 79 -22.36 -8.07 -10.01
CA THR A 79 -23.03 -8.29 -8.74
C THR A 79 -22.48 -9.51 -8.00
N GLY A 80 -22.55 -9.48 -6.69
CA GLY A 80 -22.16 -10.60 -5.81
C GLY A 80 -20.67 -10.63 -5.47
N TRP A 81 -20.37 -11.46 -4.47
CA TRP A 81 -19.00 -11.67 -4.01
C TRP A 81 -18.11 -12.27 -5.10
N GLY A 82 -16.85 -11.91 -5.06
CA GLY A 82 -15.78 -12.49 -5.87
C GLY A 82 -14.65 -11.52 -6.11
N LEU A 83 -13.48 -12.09 -6.39
CA LEU A 83 -12.29 -11.32 -6.78
C LEU A 83 -12.41 -10.89 -8.25
N ARG A 84 -12.13 -9.62 -8.51
CA ARG A 84 -12.15 -9.00 -9.86
C ARG A 84 -10.80 -8.37 -10.16
N SER A 85 -10.12 -8.88 -11.19
CA SER A 85 -8.87 -8.28 -11.68
C SER A 85 -9.18 -7.25 -12.77
N LEU A 86 -8.64 -6.04 -12.63
CA LEU A 86 -8.97 -4.87 -13.46
C LEU A 86 -7.88 -4.50 -14.47
N GLY A 87 -6.88 -5.35 -14.68
CA GLY A 87 -5.79 -5.10 -15.63
C GLY A 87 -4.50 -4.59 -14.97
N ASP A 88 -3.62 -4.00 -15.78
CA ASP A 88 -2.26 -3.62 -15.41
C ASP A 88 -2.21 -2.22 -14.78
N TYR A 89 -2.21 -2.17 -13.46
CA TYR A 89 -2.13 -0.94 -12.66
C TYR A 89 -1.37 -1.23 -11.37
N ASP A 90 -0.91 -0.17 -10.70
CA ASP A 90 -0.26 -0.28 -9.38
C ASP A 90 -1.00 0.52 -8.29
N GLY A 91 -2.15 1.10 -8.63
CA GLY A 91 -3.03 1.77 -7.68
C GLY A 91 -4.50 1.67 -8.08
N LEU A 92 -5.36 1.72 -7.07
CA LEU A 92 -6.81 1.66 -7.17
C LEU A 92 -7.41 2.82 -6.38
N VAL A 93 -8.45 3.47 -6.89
CA VAL A 93 -9.19 4.51 -6.19
C VAL A 93 -10.69 4.30 -6.34
N THR A 94 -11.46 4.54 -5.26
CA THR A 94 -12.93 4.42 -5.27
C THR A 94 -13.58 5.30 -4.19
N GLU A 95 -14.83 5.71 -4.45
CA GLU A 95 -15.76 6.29 -3.48
C GLU A 95 -16.91 5.32 -3.13
N ALA A 96 -16.88 4.12 -3.71
CA ALA A 96 -17.95 3.14 -3.50
C ALA A 96 -17.83 2.47 -2.12
N SER A 97 -18.94 2.39 -1.39
CA SER A 97 -19.01 1.82 -0.04
C SER A 97 -19.38 0.33 -0.01
N ASP A 98 -19.69 -0.25 -1.15
CA ASP A 98 -20.17 -1.63 -1.34
C ASP A 98 -19.14 -2.53 -2.04
N LEU A 99 -17.89 -2.10 -2.13
CA LEU A 99 -16.78 -2.88 -2.63
C LEU A 99 -15.51 -2.69 -1.77
N ALA A 100 -14.63 -3.68 -1.81
CA ALA A 100 -13.31 -3.62 -1.21
C ALA A 100 -12.23 -3.56 -2.29
N LEU A 101 -11.11 -2.91 -1.99
CA LEU A 101 -9.90 -2.89 -2.82
C LEU A 101 -8.80 -3.73 -2.19
N MET A 102 -7.93 -4.32 -3.03
CA MET A 102 -6.76 -5.07 -2.59
C MET A 102 -5.53 -4.75 -3.45
N VAL A 103 -4.39 -4.52 -2.79
CA VAL A 103 -3.06 -4.58 -3.41
C VAL A 103 -2.17 -5.56 -2.64
N LYS A 104 -1.23 -6.18 -3.34
CA LYS A 104 -0.34 -7.22 -2.82
C LYS A 104 1.08 -6.70 -2.73
N ILE A 105 1.81 -7.11 -1.71
CA ILE A 105 3.18 -6.66 -1.50
C ILE A 105 4.08 -7.80 -0.98
N ALA A 106 5.36 -7.75 -1.36
CA ALA A 106 6.48 -8.35 -0.65
C ALA A 106 7.61 -7.33 -0.69
N ASP A 107 7.74 -6.55 0.39
CA ASP A 107 8.74 -5.48 0.59
C ASP A 107 8.39 -4.10 0.03
N CYS A 108 7.65 -4.00 -1.08
CA CYS A 108 7.17 -2.72 -1.59
C CYS A 108 6.23 -2.03 -0.60
N ILE A 109 6.07 -0.71 -0.69
CA ILE A 109 5.28 0.07 0.25
C ILE A 109 3.80 0.02 -0.17
N PRO A 110 2.88 -0.54 0.65
CA PRO A 110 1.46 -0.32 0.47
C PRO A 110 1.10 1.03 1.08
N ILE A 111 0.45 1.89 0.30
CA ILE A 111 0.01 3.21 0.76
C ILE A 111 -1.51 3.27 0.67
N ILE A 112 -2.16 3.66 1.77
CA ILE A 112 -3.56 4.02 1.80
C ILE A 112 -3.66 5.55 1.81
N LEU A 113 -4.44 6.13 0.89
CA LEU A 113 -4.87 7.51 0.92
C LEU A 113 -6.37 7.52 1.21
N PHE A 114 -6.82 8.26 2.22
CA PHE A 114 -8.23 8.33 2.57
C PHE A 114 -8.67 9.77 2.89
N ASP A 115 -9.69 10.25 2.19
CA ASP A 115 -10.39 11.49 2.53
C ASP A 115 -11.71 11.16 3.25
N PRO A 116 -11.79 11.38 4.58
CA PRO A 116 -13.00 11.08 5.35
C PRO A 116 -14.16 12.05 5.06
N VAL A 117 -13.89 13.22 4.49
CA VAL A 117 -14.91 14.22 4.14
C VAL A 117 -15.59 13.85 2.83
N LYS A 118 -14.80 13.49 1.83
CA LYS A 118 -15.29 13.06 0.50
C LYS A 118 -15.67 11.58 0.47
N LYS A 119 -15.28 10.80 1.47
CA LYS A 119 -15.46 9.35 1.54
C LYS A 119 -14.90 8.64 0.29
N VAL A 120 -13.69 8.98 -0.06
CA VAL A 120 -12.93 8.37 -1.16
C VAL A 120 -11.59 7.88 -0.64
N PHE A 121 -11.17 6.71 -1.11
CA PHE A 121 -9.87 6.18 -0.74
C PHE A 121 -9.15 5.55 -1.93
N ALA A 122 -7.82 5.48 -1.81
CA ALA A 122 -6.97 4.79 -2.76
C ALA A 122 -6.06 3.79 -2.04
N LEU A 123 -5.78 2.67 -2.68
CA LEU A 123 -4.72 1.73 -2.33
C LEU A 123 -3.64 1.77 -3.40
N VAL A 124 -2.40 1.95 -2.99
CA VAL A 124 -1.25 2.10 -3.89
C VAL A 124 -0.16 1.09 -3.55
N HIS A 125 0.36 0.40 -4.57
CA HIS A 125 1.57 -0.39 -4.51
C HIS A 125 2.75 0.46 -4.97
N SER A 126 3.54 0.98 -4.03
CA SER A 126 4.73 1.77 -4.32
C SER A 126 6.00 0.92 -4.17
N GLY A 127 6.35 0.18 -5.23
CA GLY A 127 7.70 -0.35 -5.38
C GLY A 127 8.69 0.77 -5.67
N TRP A 128 10.02 0.50 -5.67
CA TRP A 128 11.00 1.53 -5.97
C TRP A 128 10.80 2.19 -7.36
N PRO A 129 10.38 1.48 -8.45
CA PRO A 129 10.07 2.14 -9.71
C PRO A 129 8.83 3.03 -9.63
N GLY A 130 7.79 2.61 -8.88
CA GLY A 130 6.59 3.40 -8.62
C GLY A 130 6.91 4.66 -7.80
N THR A 131 7.80 4.56 -6.80
CA THR A 131 8.30 5.71 -6.04
C THR A 131 9.00 6.72 -6.96
N LEU A 132 9.89 6.27 -7.85
CA LEU A 132 10.53 7.16 -8.84
C LEU A 132 9.52 7.86 -9.74
N GLN A 133 8.48 7.16 -10.16
CA GLN A 133 7.41 7.67 -11.03
C GLN A 133 6.33 8.46 -10.28
N SER A 134 6.49 8.66 -8.96
CA SER A 134 5.57 9.41 -8.10
C SER A 134 4.15 8.83 -8.04
N ILE A 135 4.03 7.51 -7.94
CA ILE A 135 2.72 6.82 -7.97
C ILE A 135 1.77 7.32 -6.88
N GLY A 136 2.28 7.57 -5.66
CA GLY A 136 1.47 8.11 -4.55
C GLY A 136 0.89 9.49 -4.89
N GLN A 137 1.71 10.37 -5.48
CA GLN A 137 1.29 11.71 -5.90
C GLN A 137 0.28 11.64 -7.05
N LYS A 138 0.47 10.75 -8.01
CA LYS A 138 -0.52 10.51 -9.09
C LYS A 138 -1.86 10.03 -8.54
N ALA A 139 -1.86 9.17 -7.53
CA ALA A 139 -3.09 8.76 -6.86
C ALA A 139 -3.80 9.97 -6.22
N LEU A 140 -3.05 10.84 -5.53
CA LEU A 140 -3.60 12.08 -4.97
C LEU A 140 -4.12 13.03 -6.06
N GLU A 141 -3.40 13.20 -7.17
CA GLU A 141 -3.85 14.01 -8.32
C GLU A 141 -5.19 13.48 -8.90
N VAL A 142 -5.34 12.16 -9.02
CA VAL A 142 -6.62 11.55 -9.41
C VAL A 142 -7.70 11.85 -8.38
N MET A 143 -7.42 11.71 -7.08
CA MET A 143 -8.38 12.02 -6.01
C MET A 143 -8.78 13.50 -6.02
N MET A 144 -7.84 14.42 -6.23
CA MET A 144 -8.13 15.86 -6.33
C MET A 144 -8.97 16.19 -7.56
N SER A 145 -8.60 15.67 -8.72
CA SER A 145 -9.23 16.03 -10.00
C SER A 145 -10.58 15.36 -10.24
N GLN A 146 -10.80 14.15 -9.71
CA GLN A 146 -12.00 13.36 -9.97
C GLN A 146 -13.00 13.35 -8.82
N TYR A 147 -12.55 13.66 -7.59
CA TYR A 147 -13.37 13.57 -6.37
C TYR A 147 -13.31 14.84 -5.50
N ASP A 148 -12.72 15.94 -6.00
CA ASP A 148 -12.57 17.22 -5.29
C ASP A 148 -11.91 17.07 -3.92
N VAL A 149 -10.95 16.16 -3.76
CA VAL A 149 -10.22 15.97 -2.53
C VAL A 149 -9.31 17.16 -2.25
N THR A 150 -9.26 17.56 -0.99
CA THR A 150 -8.32 18.58 -0.49
C THR A 150 -7.19 17.89 0.26
N PRO A 151 -5.90 18.09 -0.12
CA PRO A 151 -4.78 17.37 0.50
C PRO A 151 -4.73 17.46 2.03
N SER A 152 -5.07 18.62 2.61
CA SER A 152 -5.09 18.81 4.07
C SER A 152 -6.14 17.96 4.81
N ASN A 153 -7.14 17.40 4.11
CA ASN A 153 -8.14 16.51 4.69
C ASN A 153 -7.69 15.05 4.71
N LEU A 154 -6.69 14.68 3.90
CA LEU A 154 -6.26 13.30 3.78
C LEU A 154 -5.68 12.74 5.07
N LEU A 155 -5.97 11.46 5.29
CA LEU A 155 -5.23 10.56 6.16
C LEU A 155 -4.45 9.61 5.26
N ILE A 156 -3.14 9.50 5.47
CA ILE A 156 -2.29 8.57 4.74
C ILE A 156 -1.76 7.52 5.70
N ALA A 157 -1.81 6.24 5.31
CA ALA A 157 -1.16 5.17 6.04
C ALA A 157 -0.17 4.42 5.16
N TYR A 158 1.05 4.28 5.66
CA TYR A 158 2.11 3.45 5.07
C TYR A 158 2.14 2.12 5.81
N GLY A 159 1.89 1.03 5.11
CA GLY A 159 1.95 -0.29 5.72
C GLY A 159 3.36 -0.84 5.88
N PRO A 160 3.48 -2.09 6.38
CA PRO A 160 4.76 -2.80 6.47
C PRO A 160 5.45 -2.87 5.10
N ALA A 161 6.74 -2.50 5.08
CA ALA A 161 7.58 -2.48 3.88
C ALA A 161 9.05 -2.68 4.28
N LEU A 162 10.01 -2.66 3.36
CA LEU A 162 11.42 -2.55 3.76
C LEU A 162 11.67 -1.21 4.46
N SER A 163 12.43 -1.25 5.55
CA SER A 163 13.02 -0.04 6.13
C SER A 163 14.20 0.44 5.27
N MET A 164 14.70 1.64 5.54
CA MET A 164 15.90 2.16 4.88
C MET A 164 17.08 1.19 5.04
N GLU A 165 17.29 0.67 6.26
CA GLU A 165 18.39 -0.25 6.60
C GLU A 165 18.30 -1.59 5.87
N ASP A 166 17.11 -1.97 5.45
CA ASP A 166 16.86 -3.23 4.73
C ASP A 166 16.79 -3.05 3.21
N PHE A 167 16.66 -1.80 2.72
CA PHE A 167 16.64 -1.49 1.29
C PHE A 167 18.01 -1.04 0.79
N GLN A 168 18.98 -1.95 0.86
CA GLN A 168 20.28 -1.80 0.24
C GLN A 168 20.17 -2.01 -1.28
N VAL A 169 20.79 -1.12 -2.06
CA VAL A 169 20.82 -1.14 -3.52
C VAL A 169 22.23 -0.94 -4.05
N GLN A 170 22.44 -1.26 -5.32
CA GLN A 170 23.67 -1.01 -6.06
C GLN A 170 23.50 0.17 -7.02
N GLU A 171 24.54 0.47 -7.77
CA GLU A 171 24.61 1.62 -8.70
C GLU A 171 23.47 1.65 -9.72
N ASP A 172 23.00 0.51 -10.19
CA ASP A 172 21.90 0.38 -11.18
C ASP A 172 20.56 0.94 -10.70
N VAL A 173 20.29 0.85 -9.39
CA VAL A 173 19.11 1.46 -8.75
C VAL A 173 19.44 2.84 -8.20
N TYR A 174 20.58 3.00 -7.53
CA TYR A 174 20.97 4.27 -6.93
C TYR A 174 21.05 5.40 -7.97
N SER A 175 21.69 5.19 -9.12
CA SER A 175 21.81 6.21 -10.16
C SER A 175 20.46 6.76 -10.63
N ARG A 176 19.39 5.98 -10.54
CA ARG A 176 18.03 6.42 -10.86
C ARG A 176 17.42 7.31 -9.78
N PHE A 177 17.83 7.12 -8.52
CA PHE A 177 17.39 7.93 -7.38
C PHE A 177 18.28 9.17 -7.16
N GLN A 178 19.51 9.19 -7.66
CA GLN A 178 20.45 10.27 -7.47
C GLN A 178 19.89 11.68 -7.74
N PRO A 179 19.04 11.92 -8.76
CA PRO A 179 18.43 13.23 -8.98
C PRO A 179 17.57 13.74 -7.80
N PHE A 180 17.11 12.84 -6.92
CA PHE A 180 16.29 13.18 -5.75
C PHE A 180 17.12 13.44 -4.49
N GLU A 181 18.40 13.07 -4.47
CA GLU A 181 19.25 13.16 -3.28
C GLU A 181 19.37 14.60 -2.76
N ALA A 182 19.52 15.58 -3.66
CA ALA A 182 19.60 16.98 -3.27
C ALA A 182 18.33 17.52 -2.60
N SER A 183 17.15 16.99 -2.98
CA SER A 183 15.85 17.38 -2.41
C SER A 183 15.43 16.54 -1.20
N HIS A 184 16.01 15.34 -1.03
CA HIS A 184 15.69 14.40 0.04
C HIS A 184 16.97 13.86 0.71
N PRO A 185 17.87 14.70 1.22
CA PRO A 185 19.22 14.27 1.64
C PRO A 185 19.21 13.23 2.77
N GLN A 186 18.15 13.21 3.60
CA GLN A 186 18.03 12.26 4.70
C GLN A 186 17.57 10.85 4.24
N ALA A 187 17.09 10.75 3.00
CA ALA A 187 16.62 9.48 2.45
C ALA A 187 17.74 8.62 1.84
N PHE A 188 18.99 9.09 1.87
CA PHE A 188 20.12 8.42 1.26
C PHE A 188 21.28 8.26 2.24
N LYS A 189 21.88 7.08 2.22
CA LYS A 189 23.11 6.79 2.96
C LYS A 189 23.98 5.84 2.15
N GLN A 190 25.20 6.28 1.81
CA GLN A 190 26.19 5.37 1.24
C GLN A 190 26.76 4.48 2.35
N GLU A 191 26.78 3.17 2.13
CA GLU A 191 27.36 2.19 3.06
C GLU A 191 28.81 1.87 2.73
N ASP A 192 29.09 1.67 1.45
CA ASP A 192 30.45 1.44 0.92
C ASP A 192 30.57 1.94 -0.53
N GLU A 193 31.62 1.56 -1.24
CA GLU A 193 31.89 2.01 -2.62
C GLU A 193 30.79 1.60 -3.63
N TYR A 194 30.03 0.52 -3.34
CA TYR A 194 29.10 -0.09 -4.30
C TYR A 194 27.66 -0.16 -3.79
N HIS A 195 27.41 0.21 -2.53
CA HIS A 195 26.12 0.01 -1.88
C HIS A 195 25.59 1.29 -1.23
N TRP A 196 24.28 1.50 -1.41
CA TRP A 196 23.51 2.60 -0.83
C TRP A 196 22.26 2.08 -0.13
N LEU A 197 21.86 2.74 0.93
CA LEU A 197 20.55 2.58 1.57
C LEU A 197 19.66 3.73 1.14
N ILE A 198 18.40 3.41 0.78
CA ILE A 198 17.44 4.42 0.33
C ILE A 198 16.14 4.31 1.13
N ASP A 199 15.70 5.42 1.74
CA ASP A 199 14.40 5.52 2.40
C ASP A 199 13.30 5.90 1.40
N THR A 200 12.81 4.92 0.67
CA THR A 200 11.71 5.13 -0.29
C THR A 200 10.40 5.54 0.38
N LYS A 201 10.19 5.15 1.66
CA LYS A 201 9.04 5.57 2.45
C LYS A 201 9.16 7.04 2.86
N GLY A 202 10.33 7.48 3.31
CA GLY A 202 10.63 8.88 3.61
C GLY A 202 10.42 9.78 2.40
N ILE A 203 10.91 9.38 1.22
CA ILE A 203 10.69 10.10 -0.04
C ILE A 203 9.17 10.29 -0.32
N ASN A 204 8.36 9.26 -0.17
CA ASN A 204 6.91 9.37 -0.36
C ASN A 204 6.28 10.33 0.65
N LYS A 205 6.69 10.27 1.95
CA LYS A 205 6.18 11.17 3.02
C LYS A 205 6.46 12.63 2.71
N GLU A 206 7.70 12.96 2.35
CA GLU A 206 8.10 14.32 2.02
C GLU A 206 7.36 14.86 0.78
N ARG A 207 7.15 14.02 -0.22
CA ARG A 207 6.38 14.39 -1.41
C ARG A 207 4.91 14.66 -1.11
N PHE A 208 4.26 13.88 -0.26
CA PHE A 208 2.89 14.18 0.17
C PHE A 208 2.83 15.46 1.00
N LEU A 209 3.83 15.72 1.86
CA LEU A 209 3.95 16.98 2.57
C LEU A 209 4.04 18.16 1.60
N ALA A 210 4.85 18.05 0.55
CA ALA A 210 4.98 19.07 -0.49
C ALA A 210 3.67 19.32 -1.27
N MET A 211 2.78 18.33 -1.35
CA MET A 211 1.43 18.46 -1.92
C MET A 211 0.39 18.99 -0.92
N GLY A 212 0.78 19.30 0.31
CA GLY A 212 -0.10 19.89 1.33
C GLY A 212 -0.78 18.88 2.24
N VAL A 213 -0.31 17.63 2.30
CA VAL A 213 -0.76 16.65 3.31
C VAL A 213 0.12 16.78 4.56
N PRO A 214 -0.43 17.25 5.70
CA PRO A 214 0.36 17.46 6.91
C PRO A 214 0.98 16.17 7.45
N LEU A 215 2.17 16.25 8.07
CA LEU A 215 2.87 15.08 8.60
C LEU A 215 2.07 14.37 9.71
N GLU A 216 1.35 15.13 10.55
CA GLU A 216 0.50 14.59 11.61
C GLU A 216 -0.72 13.79 11.08
N ARG A 217 -0.94 13.82 9.77
CA ARG A 217 -1.96 13.03 9.08
C ARG A 217 -1.38 11.89 8.25
N GLN A 218 -0.08 11.63 8.40
CA GLN A 218 0.67 10.57 7.72
C GLN A 218 1.14 9.53 8.76
N TYR A 219 0.45 8.41 8.83
CA TYR A 219 0.67 7.33 9.80
C TYR A 219 1.59 6.25 9.23
N ASP A 220 2.52 5.77 10.01
CA ASP A 220 3.49 4.76 9.58
C ASP A 220 3.39 3.49 10.42
N VAL A 221 3.07 2.38 9.78
CA VAL A 221 3.35 1.06 10.33
C VAL A 221 4.86 0.81 10.17
N ALA A 222 5.62 1.26 11.16
CA ALA A 222 7.08 1.24 11.15
C ALA A 222 7.64 -0.19 11.36
N VAL A 223 7.21 -1.11 10.50
CA VAL A 223 7.59 -2.54 10.52
C VAL A 223 8.29 -2.90 9.22
N SER A 224 9.56 -3.37 9.33
CA SER A 224 10.25 -3.94 8.17
C SER A 224 9.72 -5.34 7.88
N THR A 225 9.26 -5.58 6.65
CA THR A 225 8.82 -6.90 6.19
C THR A 225 9.93 -7.93 6.24
N LYS A 226 11.18 -7.52 6.01
CA LYS A 226 12.36 -8.40 6.10
C LYS A 226 12.60 -8.88 7.53
N GLN A 227 12.41 -8.01 8.53
CA GLN A 227 12.66 -8.33 9.94
C GLN A 227 11.46 -9.04 10.59
N ALA A 228 10.23 -8.70 10.20
CA ALA A 228 9.03 -9.24 10.79
C ALA A 228 8.70 -10.63 10.23
N LEU A 229 8.83 -11.67 11.07
CA LEU A 229 8.53 -13.07 10.69
C LEU A 229 7.06 -13.29 10.33
N GLY A 230 6.15 -12.46 10.84
CA GLY A 230 4.73 -12.45 10.48
C GLY A 230 4.43 -11.89 9.10
N CYS A 231 5.41 -11.31 8.39
CA CYS A 231 5.28 -10.82 7.03
C CYS A 231 6.01 -11.73 6.03
N HIS A 232 5.50 -11.77 4.80
CA HIS A 232 6.27 -12.26 3.65
C HIS A 232 7.25 -11.18 3.20
N SER A 233 8.45 -11.58 2.77
CA SER A 233 9.48 -10.69 2.27
C SER A 233 10.25 -11.34 1.13
N TYR A 234 10.31 -10.66 -0.01
CA TYR A 234 11.15 -11.07 -1.14
C TYR A 234 12.64 -10.98 -0.80
N ARG A 235 13.05 -9.92 -0.09
CA ARG A 235 14.44 -9.66 0.30
C ARG A 235 14.98 -10.71 1.26
N ARG A 236 14.15 -11.18 2.20
CA ARG A 236 14.52 -12.24 3.17
C ARG A 236 14.45 -13.62 2.56
N ASP A 237 13.34 -13.93 1.89
CA ASP A 237 12.96 -15.29 1.52
C ASP A 237 13.50 -15.68 0.13
N GLY A 238 13.85 -14.68 -0.72
CA GLY A 238 14.35 -14.90 -2.07
C GLY A 238 13.28 -15.25 -3.11
N ARG A 239 13.66 -15.17 -4.38
CA ARG A 239 12.76 -15.26 -5.55
C ARG A 239 11.93 -16.55 -5.59
N GLU A 240 12.50 -17.66 -5.18
CA GLU A 240 11.89 -18.99 -5.34
C GLU A 240 10.76 -19.24 -4.32
N VAL A 241 10.91 -18.72 -3.08
CA VAL A 241 10.05 -19.14 -1.96
C VAL A 241 9.24 -18.03 -1.29
N TYR A 242 9.46 -16.75 -1.66
CA TYR A 242 8.72 -15.65 -1.04
C TYR A 242 7.20 -15.78 -1.26
N GLY A 243 6.42 -15.34 -0.29
CA GLY A 243 4.97 -15.18 -0.42
C GLY A 243 4.58 -13.72 -0.59
N LEU A 244 3.28 -13.43 -0.73
CA LEU A 244 2.73 -12.09 -0.81
C LEU A 244 1.82 -11.80 0.39
N ASN A 245 2.03 -10.65 1.02
CA ASN A 245 1.10 -9.99 1.92
C ASN A 245 0.03 -9.26 1.08
N ALA A 246 -1.04 -8.79 1.73
CA ALA A 246 -2.00 -7.92 1.07
C ALA A 246 -2.42 -6.76 1.98
N VAL A 247 -2.81 -5.64 1.40
CA VAL A 247 -3.65 -4.66 2.05
C VAL A 247 -5.04 -4.71 1.42
N VAL A 248 -6.05 -4.79 2.28
CA VAL A 248 -7.47 -4.81 1.89
C VAL A 248 -8.17 -3.70 2.65
N ALA A 249 -8.98 -2.90 1.96
CA ALA A 249 -9.75 -1.82 2.57
C ALA A 249 -11.11 -1.62 1.91
N TYR A 250 -12.07 -1.08 2.70
CA TYR A 250 -13.40 -0.66 2.24
C TYR A 250 -13.96 0.45 3.13
N LEU A 251 -14.88 1.26 2.59
CA LEU A 251 -15.56 2.32 3.35
C LEU A 251 -16.58 1.72 4.33
N LYS A 252 -16.54 2.20 5.57
CA LYS A 252 -17.57 1.90 6.56
C LYS A 252 -18.86 2.62 6.19
N SER A 253 -19.96 1.88 6.11
CA SER A 253 -21.29 2.42 5.85
C SER A 253 -21.84 3.15 7.04
#